data_2e1801737d3fa92102173aa35a7ab016
#
_entry.id   2e1801737d3fa92102173aa35a7ab016
#
_cell.length_a   1.000
_cell.length_b   1.000
_cell.length_c   1.000
_cell.angle_alpha   90.00
_cell.angle_beta   90.00
_cell.angle_gamma   90.00
#
_symmetry.space_group_name_H-M   'P 1'
#
loop_
_entity.id
_entity.type
_entity.pdbx_description
1 polymer ?
#
loop_
_entity_poly.entity_id
_entity_poly.type
_entity_poly.pdbx_seq_one_letter_code
_entity_poly.pdbx_strand_id
1 'polypeptide(L)'
;MNKNDDNSITYIAYKVAILLVLLILIFNADKISPHIFLYNYADNNYSDLAFMQAYLTTQIILSLLSVLDIELIVVDYLKLNK
;
A
#
# COMPACT_ATOMS: atom_id res chain seq x y z
N MET A 1 22.18 -20.89 -12.23
CA MET A 1 21.07 -19.93 -12.26
C MET A 1 21.51 -18.71 -13.06
N ASN A 2 20.73 -18.27 -14.02
CA ASN A 2 21.14 -17.14 -14.83
C ASN A 2 20.73 -15.82 -14.14
N LYS A 3 21.22 -14.69 -14.68
CA LYS A 3 20.99 -13.38 -14.09
C LYS A 3 19.51 -13.00 -14.07
N ASN A 4 18.74 -13.46 -15.07
CA ASN A 4 17.32 -13.13 -15.14
C ASN A 4 16.53 -13.71 -13.97
N ASP A 5 16.87 -14.93 -13.57
CA ASP A 5 16.22 -15.57 -12.43
C ASP A 5 16.54 -14.83 -11.13
N ASP A 6 17.79 -14.42 -10.95
CA ASP A 6 18.21 -13.66 -9.78
C ASP A 6 17.48 -12.30 -9.73
N ASN A 7 17.37 -11.64 -10.88
CA ASN A 7 16.67 -10.35 -10.95
C ASN A 7 15.20 -10.51 -10.64
N SER A 8 14.56 -11.59 -11.13
CA SER A 8 13.14 -11.84 -10.85
C SER A 8 12.90 -12.04 -9.38
N ILE A 9 13.76 -12.81 -8.71
CA ILE A 9 13.65 -13.02 -7.26
C ILE A 9 13.80 -11.70 -6.51
N THR A 10 14.75 -10.86 -6.92
CA THR A 10 14.95 -9.55 -6.32
C THR A 10 13.72 -8.67 -6.46
N TYR A 11 13.11 -8.63 -7.65
CA TYR A 11 11.89 -7.84 -7.87
C TYR A 11 10.74 -8.34 -7.03
N ILE A 12 10.57 -9.66 -6.91
CA ILE A 12 9.53 -10.24 -6.07
C ILE A 12 9.75 -9.84 -4.62
N ALA A 13 10.99 -9.89 -4.13
CA ALA A 13 11.31 -9.51 -2.76
C ALA A 13 10.97 -8.03 -2.50
N TYR A 14 11.29 -7.13 -3.43
CA TYR A 14 10.92 -5.72 -3.31
C TYR A 14 9.41 -5.54 -3.23
N LYS A 15 8.66 -6.24 -4.08
CA LYS A 15 7.20 -6.11 -4.11
C LYS A 15 6.58 -6.65 -2.85
N VAL A 16 7.11 -7.73 -2.30
CA VAL A 16 6.64 -8.26 -1.02
C VAL A 16 6.91 -7.26 0.10
N ALA A 17 8.08 -6.63 0.11
CA ALA A 17 8.39 -5.60 1.09
C ALA A 17 7.44 -4.42 1.00
N ILE A 18 7.13 -3.97 -0.22
CA ILE A 18 6.16 -2.89 -0.45
C ILE A 18 4.78 -3.31 0.07
N LEU A 19 4.38 -4.55 -0.20
CA LEU A 19 3.10 -5.07 0.28
C LEU A 19 3.01 -5.04 1.80
N LEU A 20 4.09 -5.43 2.49
CA LEU A 20 4.12 -5.38 3.94
C LEU A 20 3.97 -3.96 4.47
N VAL A 21 4.64 -3.00 3.82
CA VAL A 21 4.51 -1.59 4.18
C VAL A 21 3.07 -1.12 3.97
N LEU A 22 2.46 -1.47 2.83
CA LEU A 22 1.07 -1.11 2.55
C LEU A 22 0.12 -1.68 3.58
N LEU A 23 0.32 -2.93 4.01
CA LEU A 23 -0.52 -3.54 5.03
C LEU A 23 -0.39 -2.81 6.37
N ILE A 24 0.84 -2.42 6.75
CA ILE A 24 1.06 -1.64 7.96
C ILE A 24 0.33 -0.30 7.87
N LEU A 25 0.39 0.35 6.70
CA LEU A 25 -0.30 1.63 6.50
C LEU A 25 -1.82 1.44 6.59
N ILE A 26 -2.36 0.35 6.05
CA ILE A 26 -3.79 0.06 6.13
C ILE A 26 -4.23 -0.07 7.60
N PHE A 27 -3.47 -0.81 8.40
CA PHE A 27 -3.79 -1.00 9.81
C PHE A 27 -3.69 0.30 10.61
N ASN A 28 -2.91 1.27 10.14
CA ASN A 28 -2.73 2.56 10.80
C ASN A 28 -3.42 3.70 10.05
N ALA A 29 -4.36 3.37 9.16
CA ALA A 29 -5.04 4.37 8.35
C ALA A 29 -5.75 5.43 9.19
N ASP A 30 -6.27 5.05 10.34
CA ASP A 30 -6.95 5.96 11.26
C ASP A 30 -6.00 7.05 11.79
N LYS A 31 -4.72 6.72 11.92
CA LYS A 31 -3.71 7.67 12.38
C LYS A 31 -3.11 8.47 11.23
N ILE A 32 -3.03 7.86 10.05
CA ILE A 32 -2.36 8.45 8.87
C ILE A 32 -3.29 9.40 8.13
N SER A 33 -4.57 9.04 7.99
CA SER A 33 -5.49 9.81 7.15
C SER A 33 -5.63 11.27 7.55
N PRO A 34 -5.68 11.64 8.87
CA PRO A 34 -5.74 13.05 9.22
C PRO A 34 -4.50 13.83 8.78
N HIS A 35 -3.34 13.19 8.79
CA HIS A 35 -2.10 13.84 8.37
C HIS A 35 -2.04 14.09 6.87
N ILE A 36 -2.73 13.26 6.08
CA ILE A 36 -2.72 13.39 4.63
C ILE A 36 -3.84 14.31 4.15
N PHE A 37 -5.07 14.07 4.60
CA PHE A 37 -6.25 14.75 4.07
C PHE A 37 -6.76 15.88 4.94
N LEU A 38 -6.40 15.90 6.22
CA LEU A 38 -6.93 16.85 7.18
C LEU A 38 -5.84 17.74 7.78
N TYR A 39 -4.67 17.79 7.16
CA TYR A 39 -3.55 18.56 7.69
C TYR A 39 -3.81 20.08 7.67
N ASN A 40 -4.77 20.53 6.84
CA ASN A 40 -5.14 21.94 6.77
C ASN A 40 -5.99 22.40 7.95
N TYR A 41 -6.54 21.45 8.71
CA TYR A 41 -7.37 21.78 9.88
C TYR A 41 -6.46 22.03 11.09
N ALA A 42 -6.46 23.26 11.57
CA ALA A 42 -5.64 23.62 12.72
C ALA A 42 -6.13 22.90 13.99
N ASP A 43 -5.18 22.41 14.79
CA ASP A 43 -5.46 21.78 16.08
C ASP A 43 -6.44 20.61 15.99
N ASN A 44 -6.41 19.88 14.87
CA ASN A 44 -7.29 18.73 14.63
C ASN A 44 -8.77 19.12 14.69
N ASN A 45 -9.10 20.34 14.31
CA ASN A 45 -10.48 20.85 14.38
C ASN A 45 -11.25 20.47 13.12
N TYR A 46 -11.57 19.19 13.01
CA TYR A 46 -12.34 18.65 11.89
C TYR A 46 -13.50 17.80 12.44
N SER A 47 -14.56 17.67 11.63
CA SER A 47 -15.75 16.91 12.02
C SER A 47 -15.50 15.41 11.96
N ASP A 48 -16.32 14.64 12.67
CA ASP A 48 -16.28 13.18 12.60
C ASP A 48 -16.52 12.68 11.18
N LEU A 49 -17.40 13.37 10.46
CA LEU A 49 -17.68 13.00 9.06
C LEU A 49 -16.45 13.19 8.18
N ALA A 50 -15.71 14.31 8.36
CA ALA A 50 -14.50 14.57 7.61
C ALA A 50 -13.45 13.49 7.90
N PHE A 51 -13.28 13.11 9.17
CA PHE A 51 -12.37 12.06 9.56
C PHE A 51 -12.76 10.73 8.91
N MET A 52 -14.04 10.37 8.94
CA MET A 52 -14.52 9.12 8.36
C MET A 52 -14.25 9.08 6.86
N GLN A 53 -14.54 10.18 6.15
CA GLN A 53 -14.29 10.26 4.72
C GLN A 53 -12.80 10.10 4.39
N ALA A 54 -11.93 10.78 5.14
CA ALA A 54 -10.49 10.67 4.95
C ALA A 54 -10.01 9.24 5.22
N TYR A 55 -10.50 8.63 6.29
CA TYR A 55 -10.16 7.26 6.65
C TYR A 55 -10.55 6.27 5.55
N LEU A 56 -11.79 6.35 5.08
CA LEU A 56 -12.28 5.46 4.03
C LEU A 56 -11.51 5.67 2.72
N THR A 57 -11.24 6.92 2.36
CA THR A 57 -10.48 7.24 1.14
C THR A 57 -9.08 6.64 1.24
N THR A 58 -8.42 6.79 2.38
CA THR A 58 -7.09 6.23 2.61
C THR A 58 -7.11 4.71 2.47
N GLN A 59 -8.11 4.05 3.07
CA GLN A 59 -8.22 2.60 2.99
C GLN A 59 -8.45 2.13 1.56
N ILE A 60 -9.31 2.82 0.81
CA ILE A 60 -9.59 2.45 -0.57
C ILE A 60 -8.32 2.57 -1.42
N ILE A 61 -7.61 3.68 -1.30
CA ILE A 61 -6.37 3.90 -2.07
C ILE A 61 -5.33 2.83 -1.74
N LEU A 62 -5.09 2.59 -0.45
CA LEU A 62 -4.10 1.60 -0.02
C LEU A 62 -4.49 0.19 -0.44
N SER A 63 -5.79 -0.14 -0.39
CA SER A 63 -6.27 -1.45 -0.82
C SER A 63 -6.06 -1.66 -2.31
N LEU A 64 -6.35 -0.66 -3.13
CA LEU A 64 -6.12 -0.73 -4.58
C LEU A 64 -4.64 -0.92 -4.89
N LEU A 65 -3.77 -0.17 -4.21
CA LEU A 65 -2.33 -0.33 -4.39
C LEU A 65 -1.86 -1.72 -3.99
N SER A 66 -2.41 -2.26 -2.91
CA SER A 66 -2.07 -3.62 -2.46
C SER A 66 -2.48 -4.67 -3.47
N VAL A 67 -3.68 -4.54 -4.05
CA VAL A 67 -4.16 -5.47 -5.08
C VAL A 67 -3.25 -5.43 -6.31
N LEU A 68 -2.89 -4.23 -6.76
CA LEU A 68 -1.97 -4.08 -7.90
C LEU A 68 -0.62 -4.72 -7.61
N ASP A 69 -0.10 -4.53 -6.40
CA ASP A 69 1.18 -5.10 -6.01
C ASP A 69 1.12 -6.63 -6.01
N ILE A 70 0.03 -7.19 -5.48
CA ILE A 70 -0.18 -8.64 -5.48
C ILE A 70 -0.22 -9.19 -6.91
N GLU A 71 -0.94 -8.50 -7.80
CA GLU A 71 -1.00 -8.93 -9.21
C GLU A 71 0.40 -8.95 -9.84
N LEU A 72 1.21 -7.93 -9.57
CA LEU A 72 2.57 -7.87 -10.11
C LEU A 72 3.45 -8.98 -9.52
N ILE A 73 3.27 -9.31 -8.25
CA ILE A 73 4.00 -10.41 -7.62
C ILE A 73 3.64 -11.72 -8.29
N VAL A 74 2.34 -11.95 -8.54
CA VAL A 74 1.88 -13.19 -9.19
C VAL A 74 2.46 -13.29 -10.60
N VAL A 75 2.45 -12.19 -11.36
CA VAL A 75 3.00 -12.18 -12.72
C VAL A 75 4.49 -12.54 -12.69
N ASP A 76 5.25 -11.93 -11.80
CA ASP A 76 6.68 -12.21 -11.68
C ASP A 76 6.94 -13.66 -11.27
N TYR A 77 6.12 -14.19 -10.35
CA TYR A 77 6.24 -15.57 -9.92
C TYR A 77 5.98 -16.54 -11.06
N LEU A 78 4.95 -16.27 -11.87
CA LEU A 78 4.63 -17.12 -13.02
C LEU A 78 5.75 -17.08 -14.06
N LYS A 79 6.38 -15.93 -14.27
CA LYS A 79 7.53 -15.83 -15.16
C LYS A 79 8.71 -16.64 -14.65
N LEU A 80 8.90 -16.65 -13.35
CA LEU A 80 9.99 -17.41 -12.73
C LEU A 80 9.81 -18.91 -12.92
N ASN A 81 8.56 -19.39 -12.90
CA ASN A 81 8.25 -20.80 -13.04
C ASN A 81 8.36 -21.32 -14.49
N LYS A 82 8.48 -20.44 -15.45
CA LYS A 82 8.71 -20.85 -16.83
C LYS A 82 10.19 -21.04 -17.09
#